data_8b4e0d5a17272a386be5b04cb9f5d51c
#
_entry.id   8b4e0d5a17272a386be5b04cb9f5d51c
#
_cell.length_a   1.000
_cell.length_b   1.000
_cell.length_c   1.000
_cell.angle_alpha   90.00
_cell.angle_beta   90.00
_cell.angle_gamma   90.00
#
_symmetry.space_group_name_H-M   'P 1'
#
loop_
_entity.id
_entity.type
_entity.pdbx_description
1 polymer ?
#
loop_
_entity_poly.entity_id
_entity_poly.type
_entity_poly.pdbx_seq_one_letter_code
_entity_poly.pdbx_strand_id
1 'polypeptide(L)'
;TLTGTLESSIGRLLDNQQIICVEKELGTLLRKEIVRIAGKFETLPVDAKSLSVDCYSLLMHFVDGGYTKDLEKEVLYRRYVEPVLKRIETDYASELTIQELSQQVYVTPQYLSRLFRRFLDCSAYEYLTACRINKAKELLLTDNSLEIQEIAIRTGFSDASHFIAMFKKAAGFTPREFRKING
;
A
#
# COMPACT_ATOMS: atom_id res chain seq x y z
N THR A 1 20.46 20.18 -5.35
CA THR A 1 19.74 21.31 -6.00
C THR A 1 18.31 21.29 -5.52
N LEU A 2 17.83 22.41 -4.95
CA LEU A 2 16.49 22.57 -4.35
C LEU A 2 15.31 22.23 -5.29
N THR A 3 15.48 22.39 -6.59
CA THR A 3 14.48 22.09 -7.62
C THR A 3 14.10 20.60 -7.70
N GLY A 4 15.05 19.69 -7.61
CA GLY A 4 14.77 18.23 -7.71
C GLY A 4 13.96 17.68 -6.53
N THR A 5 14.12 18.27 -5.34
CA THR A 5 13.36 17.85 -4.13
C THR A 5 11.91 18.32 -4.18
N LEU A 6 11.67 19.52 -4.72
CA LEU A 6 10.33 20.09 -4.87
C LEU A 6 9.52 19.35 -5.94
N GLU A 7 10.11 19.10 -7.12
CA GLU A 7 9.49 18.31 -8.19
C GLU A 7 9.12 16.90 -7.73
N SER A 8 10.00 16.22 -6.99
CA SER A 8 9.72 14.90 -6.48
C SER A 8 8.63 14.88 -5.40
N SER A 9 8.50 15.94 -4.62
CA SER A 9 7.46 16.07 -3.59
C SER A 9 6.11 16.42 -4.18
N ILE A 10 6.06 17.33 -5.15
CA ILE A 10 4.85 17.69 -5.89
C ILE A 10 4.40 16.53 -6.77
N GLY A 11 5.31 15.83 -7.45
CA GLY A 11 5.00 14.65 -8.25
C GLY A 11 4.34 13.55 -7.41
N ARG A 12 4.84 13.29 -6.19
CA ARG A 12 4.21 12.33 -5.26
C ARG A 12 2.82 12.76 -4.78
N LEU A 13 2.57 14.05 -4.62
CA LEU A 13 1.25 14.58 -4.24
C LEU A 13 0.24 14.47 -5.40
N LEU A 14 0.71 14.60 -6.64
CA LEU A 14 -0.14 14.58 -7.85
C LEU A 14 -0.37 13.15 -8.39
N ASP A 15 0.62 12.25 -8.27
CA ASP A 15 0.57 10.91 -8.87
C ASP A 15 -0.39 9.94 -8.16
N ASN A 16 -0.76 10.18 -6.91
CA ASN A 16 -1.50 9.20 -6.12
C ASN A 16 -3.03 9.35 -6.12
N GLN A 17 -3.62 10.31 -6.84
CA GLN A 17 -5.08 10.58 -6.80
C GLN A 17 -5.68 10.62 -5.37
N GLN A 18 -4.86 10.81 -4.35
CA GLN A 18 -5.29 10.81 -2.97
C GLN A 18 -5.72 12.21 -2.54
N ILE A 19 -6.82 12.27 -1.80
CA ILE A 19 -7.24 13.49 -1.13
C ILE A 19 -6.17 13.86 -0.09
N ILE A 20 -5.54 15.03 -0.26
CA ILE A 20 -4.59 15.57 0.71
C ILE A 20 -5.39 16.04 1.92
N CYS A 21 -5.34 15.28 3.00
CA CYS A 21 -5.90 15.69 4.29
C CYS A 21 -4.85 16.51 5.03
N VAL A 22 -5.21 17.71 5.45
CA VAL A 22 -4.40 18.57 6.31
C VAL A 22 -5.02 18.65 7.70
N GLU A 23 -4.19 18.83 8.72
CA GLU A 23 -4.68 19.03 10.08
C GLU A 23 -5.49 20.32 10.21
N LYS A 24 -6.37 20.38 11.21
CA LYS A 24 -7.34 21.48 11.37
C LYS A 24 -6.68 22.84 11.43
N GLU A 25 -5.54 22.97 12.12
CA GLU A 25 -4.80 24.22 12.24
C GLU A 25 -4.21 24.66 10.89
N LEU A 26 -3.54 23.73 10.19
CA LEU A 26 -2.99 23.99 8.86
C LEU A 26 -4.11 24.26 7.85
N GLY A 27 -5.20 23.50 7.90
CA GLY A 27 -6.38 23.73 7.05
C GLY A 27 -6.99 25.11 7.24
N THR A 28 -6.99 25.62 8.47
CA THR A 28 -7.46 26.99 8.77
C THR A 28 -6.51 28.05 8.21
N LEU A 29 -5.20 27.83 8.31
CA LEU A 29 -4.17 28.70 7.73
C LEU A 29 -4.29 28.74 6.20
N LEU A 30 -4.30 27.57 5.54
CA LEU A 30 -4.43 27.43 4.10
C LEU A 30 -5.69 28.11 3.57
N ARG A 31 -6.82 27.94 4.26
CA ARG A 31 -8.07 28.59 3.88
C ARG A 31 -7.94 30.12 3.91
N LYS A 32 -7.32 30.69 4.95
CA LYS A 32 -7.08 32.14 5.05
C LYS A 32 -6.17 32.63 3.92
N GLU A 33 -5.10 31.90 3.63
CA GLU A 33 -4.17 32.25 2.54
C GLU A 33 -4.84 32.19 1.16
N ILE A 34 -5.61 31.13 0.89
CA ILE A 34 -6.35 31.00 -0.37
C ILE A 34 -7.33 32.16 -0.55
N VAL A 35 -8.10 32.52 0.47
CA VAL A 35 -9.04 33.65 0.40
C VAL A 35 -8.29 34.97 0.20
N ARG A 36 -7.15 35.16 0.87
CA ARG A 36 -6.31 36.35 0.71
C ARG A 36 -5.76 36.45 -0.73
N ILE A 37 -5.28 35.35 -1.29
CA ILE A 37 -4.78 35.30 -2.68
C ILE A 37 -5.93 35.53 -3.66
N ALA A 38 -7.08 34.90 -3.46
CA ALA A 38 -8.25 35.10 -4.31
C ALA A 38 -8.70 36.56 -4.36
N GLY A 39 -8.68 37.25 -3.22
CA GLY A 39 -9.02 38.69 -3.16
C GLY A 39 -8.10 39.59 -3.97
N LYS A 40 -6.86 39.19 -4.27
CA LYS A 40 -5.95 39.96 -5.15
C LYS A 40 -6.39 39.96 -6.62
N PHE A 41 -7.19 38.98 -7.04
CA PHE A 41 -7.73 38.94 -8.40
C PHE A 41 -8.90 39.90 -8.62
N GLU A 42 -9.52 40.39 -7.54
CA GLU A 42 -10.60 41.38 -7.64
C GLU A 42 -10.08 42.78 -7.90
N THR A 43 -8.77 43.02 -7.70
CA THR A 43 -8.11 44.33 -7.91
C THR A 43 -7.15 44.23 -9.10
N LEU A 44 -7.47 44.88 -10.21
CA LEU A 44 -6.60 44.97 -11.40
C LEU A 44 -5.74 46.26 -11.35
N PRO A 45 -4.47 46.22 -11.81
CA PRO A 45 -3.74 45.08 -12.35
C PRO A 45 -3.14 44.14 -11.29
N VAL A 46 -3.16 42.83 -11.54
CA VAL A 46 -2.56 41.84 -10.67
C VAL A 46 -1.03 41.90 -10.76
N ASP A 47 -0.34 42.08 -9.63
CA ASP A 47 1.12 41.97 -9.57
C ASP A 47 1.56 40.49 -9.65
N ALA A 48 2.05 40.10 -10.84
CA ALA A 48 2.47 38.74 -11.12
C ALA A 48 3.60 38.25 -10.18
N LYS A 49 4.50 39.14 -9.73
CA LYS A 49 5.58 38.76 -8.80
C LYS A 49 5.03 38.46 -7.41
N SER A 50 4.17 39.33 -6.89
CA SER A 50 3.51 39.11 -5.58
C SER A 50 2.69 37.85 -5.61
N LEU A 51 1.93 37.59 -6.69
CA LEU A 51 1.13 36.36 -6.83
C LEU A 51 1.99 35.10 -6.87
N SER A 52 3.13 35.12 -7.59
CA SER A 52 4.07 33.98 -7.62
C SER A 52 4.63 33.63 -6.25
N VAL A 53 4.97 34.64 -5.45
CA VAL A 53 5.45 34.43 -4.07
C VAL A 53 4.35 33.84 -3.20
N ASP A 54 3.13 34.33 -3.29
CA ASP A 54 2.00 33.83 -2.54
C ASP A 54 1.65 32.37 -2.91
N CYS A 55 1.61 32.05 -4.19
CA CYS A 55 1.38 30.69 -4.68
C CYS A 55 2.48 29.74 -4.23
N TYR A 56 3.74 30.19 -4.27
CA TYR A 56 4.86 29.39 -3.78
C TYR A 56 4.76 29.13 -2.27
N SER A 57 4.45 30.17 -1.49
CA SER A 57 4.26 30.02 -0.03
C SER A 57 3.12 29.04 0.29
N LEU A 58 1.98 29.15 -0.42
CA LEU A 58 0.87 28.24 -0.28
C LEU A 58 1.27 26.79 -0.59
N LEU A 59 2.02 26.58 -1.69
CA LEU A 59 2.55 25.27 -2.08
C LEU A 59 3.48 24.69 -1.01
N MET A 60 4.36 25.51 -0.45
CA MET A 60 5.26 25.06 0.63
C MET A 60 4.51 24.63 1.87
N HIS A 61 3.45 25.34 2.27
CA HIS A 61 2.60 24.89 3.37
C HIS A 61 1.90 23.54 3.12
N PHE A 62 1.49 23.28 1.88
CA PHE A 62 0.97 21.97 1.49
C PHE A 62 2.05 20.88 1.52
N VAL A 63 3.24 21.17 1.02
CA VAL A 63 4.37 20.23 1.01
C VAL A 63 4.79 19.89 2.43
N ASP A 64 4.94 20.87 3.29
CA ASP A 64 5.36 20.67 4.69
C ASP A 64 4.29 19.94 5.50
N GLY A 65 3.03 20.32 5.38
CA GLY A 65 1.91 19.70 6.09
C GLY A 65 1.51 18.33 5.56
N GLY A 66 1.56 18.12 4.26
CA GLY A 66 1.33 16.82 3.63
C GLY A 66 2.51 15.87 3.86
N TYR A 67 3.75 16.39 3.85
CA TYR A 67 4.97 15.59 4.02
C TYR A 67 5.08 14.99 5.43
N THR A 68 4.71 15.69 6.49
CA THR A 68 4.74 15.17 7.86
C THR A 68 3.77 14.01 8.08
N LYS A 69 2.57 14.05 7.50
CA LYS A 69 1.56 12.99 7.65
C LYS A 69 1.88 11.76 6.82
N ASP A 70 2.38 11.94 5.59
CA ASP A 70 2.84 10.86 4.74
C ASP A 70 4.18 10.28 5.21
N LEU A 71 5.07 11.09 5.80
CA LEU A 71 6.33 10.60 6.36
C LEU A 71 6.10 9.62 7.53
N GLU A 72 5.17 9.92 8.42
CA GLU A 72 4.85 9.03 9.54
C GLU A 72 4.26 7.70 9.03
N LYS A 73 3.34 7.76 8.06
CA LYS A 73 2.82 6.57 7.39
C LYS A 73 3.91 5.80 6.65
N GLU A 74 4.73 6.49 5.87
CA GLU A 74 5.81 5.88 5.10
C GLU A 74 6.85 5.23 6.01
N VAL A 75 7.23 5.87 7.12
CA VAL A 75 8.15 5.32 8.12
C VAL A 75 7.56 4.06 8.76
N LEU A 76 6.28 4.07 9.17
CA LEU A 76 5.61 2.90 9.74
C LEU A 76 5.51 1.76 8.72
N TYR A 77 5.16 2.08 7.48
CA TYR A 77 5.07 1.08 6.40
C TYR A 77 6.43 0.45 6.12
N ARG A 78 7.46 1.25 5.87
CA ARG A 78 8.83 0.77 5.58
C ARG A 78 9.44 0.00 6.74
N ARG A 79 9.15 0.39 7.96
CA ARG A 79 9.75 -0.23 9.14
C ARG A 79 9.09 -1.56 9.52
N TYR A 80 7.76 -1.67 9.37
CA TYR A 80 7.01 -2.78 9.91
C TYR A 80 6.26 -3.62 8.86
N VAL A 81 5.77 -3.01 7.79
CA VAL A 81 4.94 -3.71 6.78
C VAL A 81 5.79 -4.24 5.65
N GLU A 82 6.59 -3.40 5.03
CA GLU A 82 7.43 -3.76 3.87
C GLU A 82 8.37 -4.95 4.12
N PRO A 83 9.10 -5.05 5.27
CA PRO A 83 9.95 -6.21 5.53
C PRO A 83 9.17 -7.51 5.66
N VAL A 84 7.95 -7.44 6.23
CA VAL A 84 7.06 -8.61 6.36
C VAL A 84 6.51 -9.02 4.99
N LEU A 85 6.14 -8.08 4.13
CA LEU A 85 5.73 -8.37 2.76
C LEU A 85 6.83 -9.08 1.98
N LYS A 86 8.05 -8.54 2.00
CA LYS A 86 9.21 -9.15 1.36
C LYS A 86 9.45 -10.58 1.86
N ARG A 87 9.35 -10.80 3.17
CA ARG A 87 9.48 -12.13 3.75
C ARG A 87 8.40 -13.08 3.26
N ILE A 88 7.14 -12.63 3.22
CA ILE A 88 6.03 -13.44 2.71
C ILE A 88 6.25 -13.78 1.22
N GLU A 89 6.62 -12.81 0.41
CA GLU A 89 6.82 -13.00 -1.04
C GLU A 89 7.99 -13.94 -1.35
N THR A 90 9.05 -13.91 -0.54
CA THR A 90 10.22 -14.79 -0.71
C THR A 90 9.96 -16.20 -0.20
N ASP A 91 9.33 -16.32 0.96
CA ASP A 91 9.26 -17.58 1.71
C ASP A 91 7.83 -18.11 1.88
N TYR A 92 6.88 -17.70 1.02
CA TYR A 92 5.46 -18.10 1.09
C TYR A 92 5.24 -19.60 1.22
N ALA A 93 6.13 -20.41 0.67
CA ALA A 93 6.04 -21.88 0.71
C ALA A 93 6.47 -22.49 2.06
N SER A 94 7.14 -21.73 2.91
CA SER A 94 7.56 -22.19 4.24
C SER A 94 6.44 -22.07 5.28
N GLU A 95 6.64 -22.68 6.44
CA GLU A 95 5.72 -22.57 7.59
C GLU A 95 5.87 -21.19 8.25
N LEU A 96 5.35 -20.14 7.61
CA LEU A 96 5.33 -18.81 8.19
C LEU A 96 4.16 -18.64 9.17
N THR A 97 4.47 -18.24 10.38
CA THR A 97 3.48 -17.87 11.39
C THR A 97 3.44 -16.37 11.61
N ILE A 98 2.28 -15.85 12.04
CA ILE A 98 2.14 -14.41 12.38
C ILE A 98 3.06 -14.03 13.54
N GLN A 99 3.33 -14.98 14.44
CA GLN A 99 4.25 -14.82 15.55
C GLN A 99 5.68 -14.52 15.03
N GLU A 100 6.21 -15.34 14.13
CA GLU A 100 7.54 -15.14 13.53
C GLU A 100 7.63 -13.84 12.73
N LEU A 101 6.61 -13.56 11.91
CA LEU A 101 6.55 -12.31 11.14
C LEU A 101 6.55 -11.08 12.04
N SER A 102 5.84 -11.10 13.16
CA SER A 102 5.81 -10.00 14.12
C SER A 102 7.13 -9.84 14.89
N GLN A 103 7.76 -10.97 15.25
CA GLN A 103 9.08 -10.97 15.90
C GLN A 103 10.18 -10.38 14.99
N GLN A 104 10.13 -10.66 13.70
CA GLN A 104 11.11 -10.12 12.74
C GLN A 104 11.17 -8.59 12.75
N VAL A 105 10.03 -7.93 13.00
CA VAL A 105 9.93 -6.46 13.05
C VAL A 105 9.78 -5.94 14.47
N TYR A 106 10.03 -6.78 15.49
CA TYR A 106 10.01 -6.42 16.91
C TYR A 106 8.70 -5.81 17.40
N VAL A 107 7.57 -6.33 16.95
CA VAL A 107 6.25 -5.89 17.39
C VAL A 107 5.39 -7.07 17.86
N THR A 108 4.24 -6.78 18.48
CA THR A 108 3.26 -7.81 18.81
C THR A 108 2.45 -8.23 17.58
N PRO A 109 1.93 -9.48 17.51
CA PRO A 109 1.04 -9.94 16.45
C PRO A 109 -0.17 -9.04 16.25
N GLN A 110 -0.75 -8.51 17.34
CA GLN A 110 -1.89 -7.60 17.31
C GLN A 110 -1.54 -6.25 16.67
N TYR A 111 -0.34 -5.72 16.98
CA TYR A 111 0.11 -4.47 16.37
C TYR A 111 0.40 -4.65 14.88
N LEU A 112 1.07 -5.73 14.49
CA LEU A 112 1.29 -6.06 13.09
C LEU A 112 -0.03 -6.19 12.32
N SER A 113 -1.02 -6.89 12.89
CA SER A 113 -2.34 -7.04 12.29
C SER A 113 -3.06 -5.71 12.08
N ARG A 114 -2.93 -4.76 13.05
CA ARG A 114 -3.48 -3.40 12.88
C ARG A 114 -2.80 -2.63 11.76
N LEU A 115 -1.46 -2.75 11.63
CA LEU A 115 -0.72 -2.10 10.56
C LEU A 115 -1.10 -2.66 9.20
N PHE A 116 -1.19 -3.98 9.05
CA PHE A 116 -1.63 -4.61 7.81
C PHE A 116 -3.03 -4.15 7.39
N ARG A 117 -4.00 -4.13 8.31
CA ARG A 117 -5.33 -3.60 8.03
C ARG A 117 -5.32 -2.12 7.67
N ARG A 118 -4.48 -1.31 8.32
CA ARG A 118 -4.35 0.13 8.03
C ARG A 118 -3.79 0.42 6.64
N PHE A 119 -2.82 -0.37 6.18
CA PHE A 119 -2.08 -0.11 4.93
C PHE A 119 -2.54 -0.93 3.73
N LEU A 120 -3.11 -2.12 3.97
CA LEU A 120 -3.40 -3.11 2.93
C LEU A 120 -4.85 -3.62 2.99
N ASP A 121 -5.67 -3.13 3.92
CA ASP A 121 -7.04 -3.55 4.18
C ASP A 121 -7.23 -5.07 4.44
N CYS A 122 -6.14 -5.79 4.68
CA CYS A 122 -6.14 -7.22 4.98
C CYS A 122 -5.20 -7.54 6.15
N SER A 123 -5.29 -8.74 6.69
CA SER A 123 -4.33 -9.26 7.67
C SER A 123 -3.09 -9.84 6.96
N ALA A 124 -1.97 -9.98 7.69
CA ALA A 124 -0.78 -10.64 7.16
C ALA A 124 -1.03 -12.09 6.74
N TYR A 125 -1.92 -12.80 7.46
CA TYR A 125 -2.33 -14.16 7.08
C TYR A 125 -3.14 -14.18 5.78
N GLU A 126 -4.07 -13.25 5.60
CA GLU A 126 -4.83 -13.12 4.34
C GLU A 126 -3.91 -12.79 3.17
N TYR A 127 -2.92 -11.92 3.39
CA TYR A 127 -1.91 -11.60 2.37
C TYR A 127 -1.06 -12.82 2.02
N LEU A 128 -0.54 -13.56 3.01
CA LEU A 128 0.20 -14.81 2.79
C LEU A 128 -0.65 -15.83 2.00
N THR A 129 -1.90 -15.99 2.39
CA THR A 129 -2.82 -16.91 1.70
C THR A 129 -3.05 -16.48 0.25
N ALA A 130 -3.27 -15.18 -0.01
CA ALA A 130 -3.41 -14.66 -1.36
C ALA A 130 -2.16 -14.89 -2.21
N CYS A 131 -0.96 -14.69 -1.64
CA CYS A 131 0.31 -14.96 -2.29
C CYS A 131 0.43 -16.44 -2.69
N ARG A 132 0.15 -17.36 -1.78
CA ARG A 132 0.12 -18.80 -2.03
C ARG A 132 -0.85 -19.21 -3.12
N ILE A 133 -2.07 -18.65 -3.10
CA ILE A 133 -3.10 -18.93 -4.12
C ILE A 133 -2.67 -18.41 -5.49
N ASN A 134 -2.05 -17.22 -5.57
CA ASN A 134 -1.56 -16.69 -6.83
C ASN A 134 -0.45 -17.59 -7.41
N LYS A 135 0.47 -18.07 -6.59
CA LYS A 135 1.49 -19.04 -7.01
C LYS A 135 0.89 -20.37 -7.44
N ALA A 136 -0.16 -20.83 -6.76
CA ALA A 136 -0.88 -22.03 -7.19
C ALA A 136 -1.56 -21.86 -8.56
N LYS A 137 -2.13 -20.68 -8.84
CA LYS A 137 -2.68 -20.38 -10.18
C LYS A 137 -1.61 -20.42 -11.26
N GLU A 138 -0.44 -19.86 -11.01
CA GLU A 138 0.70 -19.94 -11.94
C GLU A 138 1.08 -21.41 -12.23
N LEU A 139 1.26 -22.24 -11.19
CA LEU A 139 1.59 -23.66 -11.35
C LEU A 139 0.50 -24.45 -12.09
N LEU A 140 -0.76 -24.16 -11.81
CA LEU A 140 -1.90 -24.81 -12.48
C LEU A 140 -1.93 -24.55 -13.99
N LEU A 141 -1.43 -23.39 -14.44
CA LEU A 141 -1.40 -22.98 -15.85
C LEU A 141 -0.10 -23.38 -16.56
N THR A 142 1.00 -23.45 -15.84
CA THR A 142 2.33 -23.71 -16.43
C THR A 142 2.70 -25.19 -16.46
N ASP A 143 2.15 -25.99 -15.56
CA ASP A 143 2.50 -27.41 -15.44
C ASP A 143 1.26 -28.30 -15.21
N ASN A 144 0.75 -28.84 -16.30
CA ASN A 144 -0.41 -29.75 -16.30
C ASN A 144 -0.13 -31.13 -15.70
N SER A 145 1.15 -31.50 -15.53
CA SER A 145 1.55 -32.78 -14.95
C SER A 145 1.47 -32.82 -13.42
N LEU A 146 1.49 -31.64 -12.76
CA LEU A 146 1.47 -31.54 -11.31
C LEU A 146 0.10 -31.95 -10.73
N GLU A 147 0.14 -32.86 -9.77
CA GLU A 147 -1.05 -33.21 -8.97
C GLU A 147 -1.49 -32.03 -8.08
N ILE A 148 -2.80 -31.94 -7.84
CA ILE A 148 -3.35 -30.85 -6.98
C ILE A 148 -2.76 -30.88 -5.57
N GLN A 149 -2.50 -32.07 -5.04
CA GLN A 149 -1.84 -32.26 -3.75
C GLN A 149 -0.40 -31.73 -3.75
N GLU A 150 0.34 -31.96 -4.85
CA GLU A 150 1.71 -31.48 -4.98
C GLU A 150 1.75 -29.94 -5.08
N ILE A 151 0.82 -29.34 -5.81
CA ILE A 151 0.69 -27.88 -5.87
C ILE A 151 0.40 -27.30 -4.48
N ALA A 152 -0.48 -27.93 -3.68
CA ALA A 152 -0.76 -27.51 -2.32
C ALA A 152 0.54 -27.47 -1.50
N ILE A 153 1.33 -28.52 -1.52
CA ILE A 153 2.60 -28.62 -0.78
C ILE A 153 3.60 -27.56 -1.27
N ARG A 154 3.81 -27.46 -2.59
CA ARG A 154 4.75 -26.49 -3.17
C ARG A 154 4.39 -25.03 -2.90
N THR A 155 3.13 -24.77 -2.63
CA THR A 155 2.64 -23.42 -2.29
C THR A 155 2.48 -23.19 -0.79
N GLY A 156 2.94 -24.12 0.06
CA GLY A 156 3.03 -23.96 1.51
C GLY A 156 1.75 -24.30 2.27
N PHE A 157 0.82 -25.04 1.65
CA PHE A 157 -0.32 -25.61 2.37
C PHE A 157 0.04 -27.00 2.91
N SER A 158 -0.16 -27.21 4.20
CA SER A 158 0.08 -28.50 4.86
C SER A 158 -1.00 -29.55 4.54
N ASP A 159 -2.19 -29.11 4.11
CA ASP A 159 -3.32 -29.97 3.80
C ASP A 159 -4.00 -29.54 2.48
N ALA A 160 -4.19 -30.55 1.60
CA ALA A 160 -4.82 -30.34 0.29
C ALA A 160 -6.29 -29.93 0.40
N SER A 161 -7.02 -30.40 1.41
CA SER A 161 -8.43 -30.03 1.61
C SER A 161 -8.55 -28.55 1.99
N HIS A 162 -7.69 -28.08 2.87
CA HIS A 162 -7.59 -26.66 3.22
C HIS A 162 -7.20 -25.81 2.01
N PHE A 163 -6.21 -26.27 1.23
CA PHE A 163 -5.84 -25.58 -0.02
C PHE A 163 -7.02 -25.44 -0.97
N ILE A 164 -7.73 -26.55 -1.26
CA ILE A 164 -8.90 -26.56 -2.18
C ILE A 164 -9.97 -25.57 -1.70
N ALA A 165 -10.26 -25.56 -0.40
CA ALA A 165 -11.25 -24.64 0.19
C ALA A 165 -10.84 -23.18 0.04
N MET A 166 -9.57 -22.85 0.35
CA MET A 166 -9.04 -21.49 0.24
C MET A 166 -8.94 -21.03 -1.22
N PHE A 167 -8.52 -21.93 -2.12
CA PHE A 167 -8.47 -21.64 -3.55
C PHE A 167 -9.86 -21.34 -4.10
N LYS A 168 -10.86 -22.19 -3.80
CA LYS A 168 -12.24 -21.98 -4.22
C LYS A 168 -12.81 -20.67 -3.69
N LYS A 169 -12.51 -20.32 -2.43
CA LYS A 169 -12.94 -19.06 -1.83
C LYS A 169 -12.33 -17.85 -2.57
N ALA A 170 -11.07 -17.94 -2.99
CA ALA A 170 -10.35 -16.84 -3.63
C ALA A 170 -10.60 -16.75 -5.15
N ALA A 171 -10.79 -17.87 -5.84
CA ALA A 171 -10.90 -17.95 -7.30
C ALA A 171 -12.33 -18.20 -7.82
N GLY A 172 -13.27 -18.57 -6.94
CA GLY A 172 -14.63 -18.96 -7.31
C GLY A 172 -14.75 -20.40 -7.80
N PHE A 173 -13.66 -21.05 -8.17
CA PHE A 173 -13.57 -22.41 -8.72
C PHE A 173 -12.61 -23.25 -7.90
N THR A 174 -12.79 -24.59 -7.93
CA THR A 174 -11.75 -25.51 -7.41
C THR A 174 -10.49 -25.46 -8.28
N PRO A 175 -9.32 -25.84 -7.75
CA PRO A 175 -8.09 -25.88 -8.54
C PRO A 175 -8.22 -26.73 -9.85
N ARG A 176 -8.95 -27.85 -9.76
CA ARG A 176 -9.19 -28.74 -10.92
C ARG A 176 -10.07 -28.08 -11.96
N GLU A 177 -11.14 -27.40 -11.55
CA GLU A 177 -12.02 -26.64 -12.45
C GLU A 177 -11.26 -25.46 -13.06
N PHE A 178 -10.45 -24.74 -12.26
CA PHE A 178 -9.64 -23.63 -12.73
C PHE A 178 -8.66 -24.06 -13.82
N ARG A 179 -7.96 -25.20 -13.63
CA ARG A 179 -7.07 -25.78 -14.65
C ARG A 179 -7.83 -26.13 -15.92
N LYS A 180 -9.02 -26.75 -15.82
CA LYS A 180 -9.84 -27.14 -16.98
C LYS A 180 -10.34 -25.95 -17.80
N ILE A 181 -10.61 -24.83 -17.15
CA ILE A 181 -11.17 -23.63 -17.81
C ILE A 181 -10.08 -22.80 -18.49
N ASN A 182 -8.86 -22.77 -17.92
CA ASN A 182 -7.81 -21.82 -18.31
C ASN A 182 -6.54 -22.50 -18.85
N GLY A 183 -6.43 -23.83 -18.82
CA GLY A 183 -5.30 -24.65 -19.30
C GLY A 183 -5.78 -25.59 -20.42
#